data_62d82e409b7f1f44ebf7a904ad51a249
#
_entry.id   62d82e409b7f1f44ebf7a904ad51a249
#
_cell.length_a   1.000
_cell.length_b   1.000
_cell.length_c   1.000
_cell.angle_alpha   90.00
_cell.angle_beta   90.00
_cell.angle_gamma   90.00
#
_symmetry.space_group_name_H-M   'P 1'
#
loop_
_entity.id
_entity.type
_entity.pdbx_description
1 polymer ?
#
loop_
_entity_poly.entity_id
_entity_poly.type
_entity_poly.pdbx_seq_one_letter_code
_entity_poly.pdbx_strand_id
1 'polypeptide(L)'
;AYGEANARAIMSENEGDFLTWEEQQRRILRAQQRISDIRAAIALMPEYDEICAAMVELGAPLTPAECGVGDDLVNLSMHCAKDYRTRYTLFKLLDECGLLDKYLTDYPIG
;
A
#
# COMPACT_ATOMS: atom_id res chain seq x y z
N ALA A 1 0.79 -13.09 10.47
CA ALA A 1 1.37 -11.74 10.56
C ALA A 1 0.82 -10.97 11.76
N TYR A 2 -0.47 -10.69 11.80
CA TYR A 2 -1.08 -9.81 12.82
C TYR A 2 -1.44 -10.48 14.14
N GLY A 3 -1.36 -11.79 14.26
CA GLY A 3 -1.96 -12.55 15.36
C GLY A 3 -3.49 -12.61 15.25
N GLU A 4 -4.10 -13.55 15.96
CA GLU A 4 -5.54 -13.88 15.78
C GLU A 4 -6.47 -12.71 16.17
N ALA A 5 -6.17 -12.02 17.28
CA ALA A 5 -7.00 -10.91 17.77
C ALA A 5 -6.99 -9.73 16.80
N ASN A 6 -5.81 -9.34 16.29
CA ASN A 6 -5.68 -8.25 15.33
C ASN A 6 -6.26 -8.63 13.97
N ALA A 7 -6.09 -9.88 13.53
CA ALA A 7 -6.70 -10.35 12.30
C ALA A 7 -8.24 -10.27 12.35
N ARG A 8 -8.86 -10.67 13.47
CA ARG A 8 -10.32 -10.53 13.67
C ARG A 8 -10.76 -9.07 13.64
N ALA A 9 -10.01 -8.16 14.28
CA ALA A 9 -10.33 -6.74 14.28
C ALA A 9 -10.27 -6.15 12.87
N ILE A 10 -9.22 -6.47 12.10
CA ILE A 10 -9.06 -6.04 10.70
C ILE A 10 -10.20 -6.58 9.84
N MET A 11 -10.54 -7.86 9.97
CA MET A 11 -11.66 -8.46 9.23
C MET A 11 -12.99 -7.78 9.57
N SER A 12 -13.25 -7.49 10.84
CA SER A 12 -14.46 -6.79 11.28
C SER A 12 -14.53 -5.35 10.75
N GLU A 13 -13.41 -4.63 10.74
CA GLU A 13 -13.35 -3.27 10.16
C GLU A 13 -13.61 -3.27 8.64
N ASN A 14 -13.19 -4.32 7.94
CA ASN A 14 -13.37 -4.45 6.49
C ASN A 14 -14.65 -5.23 6.13
N GLU A 15 -15.47 -5.62 7.09
CA GLU A 15 -16.76 -6.29 6.84
C GLU A 15 -17.68 -5.34 6.09
N GLY A 16 -17.99 -5.67 4.84
CA GLY A 16 -18.76 -4.81 3.92
C GLY A 16 -17.91 -4.09 2.85
N ASP A 17 -16.59 -4.09 2.97
CA ASP A 17 -15.68 -3.58 1.94
C ASP A 17 -15.28 -4.65 0.91
N PHE A 18 -15.77 -5.89 1.07
CA PHE A 18 -15.58 -6.96 0.09
C PHE A 18 -16.38 -6.67 -1.17
N LEU A 19 -15.67 -6.37 -2.24
CA LEU A 19 -16.27 -6.05 -3.53
C LEU A 19 -16.76 -7.32 -4.24
N THR A 20 -17.89 -7.22 -4.87
CA THR A 20 -18.28 -8.16 -5.91
C THR A 20 -17.39 -8.00 -7.13
N TRP A 21 -17.34 -9.01 -8.00
CA TRP A 21 -16.59 -8.93 -9.26
C TRP A 21 -17.02 -7.73 -10.11
N GLU A 22 -18.33 -7.47 -10.22
CA GLU A 22 -18.87 -6.36 -10.99
C GLU A 22 -18.46 -4.99 -10.40
N GLU A 23 -18.41 -4.88 -9.08
CA GLU A 23 -17.96 -3.66 -8.41
C GLU A 23 -16.47 -3.42 -8.62
N GLN A 24 -15.64 -4.46 -8.55
CA GLN A 24 -14.22 -4.38 -8.84
C GLN A 24 -13.99 -3.92 -10.29
N GLN A 25 -14.65 -4.53 -11.27
CA GLN A 25 -14.53 -4.13 -12.67
C GLN A 25 -14.94 -2.66 -12.89
N ARG A 26 -16.02 -2.21 -12.24
CA ARG A 26 -16.43 -0.80 -12.30
C ARG A 26 -15.40 0.15 -11.70
N ARG A 27 -14.73 -0.23 -10.59
CA ARG A 27 -13.66 0.57 -9.99
C ARG A 27 -12.45 0.66 -10.92
N ILE A 28 -12.00 -0.46 -11.49
CA ILE A 28 -10.88 -0.50 -12.44
C ILE A 28 -11.17 0.40 -13.64
N LEU A 29 -12.35 0.29 -14.25
CA LEU A 29 -12.74 1.11 -15.39
C LEU A 29 -12.76 2.61 -15.01
N ARG A 30 -13.27 2.96 -13.83
CA ARG A 30 -13.26 4.35 -13.34
C ARG A 30 -11.84 4.86 -13.13
N ALA A 31 -10.94 4.04 -12.58
CA ALA A 31 -9.53 4.39 -12.42
C ALA A 31 -8.86 4.64 -13.78
N GLN A 32 -9.10 3.79 -14.76
CA GLN A 32 -8.60 3.98 -16.13
C GLN A 32 -9.11 5.30 -16.75
N GLN A 33 -10.38 5.61 -16.60
CA GLN A 33 -10.98 6.86 -17.11
C GLN A 33 -10.41 8.12 -16.42
N ARG A 34 -9.96 7.98 -15.18
CA ARG A 34 -9.43 9.07 -14.35
C ARG A 34 -7.90 8.99 -14.14
N ILE A 35 -7.19 8.26 -15.01
CA ILE A 35 -5.74 8.06 -14.84
C ILE A 35 -4.94 9.36 -14.83
N SER A 36 -5.37 10.36 -15.60
CA SER A 36 -4.74 11.68 -15.61
C SER A 36 -4.87 12.40 -14.26
N ASP A 37 -6.03 12.29 -13.62
CA ASP A 37 -6.27 12.90 -12.30
C ASP A 37 -5.47 12.18 -11.20
N ILE A 38 -5.38 10.86 -11.30
CA ILE A 38 -4.56 10.05 -10.39
C ILE A 38 -3.09 10.45 -10.52
N ARG A 39 -2.58 10.58 -11.75
CA ARG A 39 -1.19 11.05 -11.99
C ARG A 39 -0.95 12.46 -11.48
N ALA A 40 -1.90 13.36 -11.67
CA ALA A 40 -1.80 14.73 -11.16
C ALA A 40 -1.79 14.76 -9.61
N ALA A 41 -2.56 13.91 -8.96
CA ALA A 41 -2.54 13.78 -7.50
C ALA A 41 -1.20 13.21 -6.99
N ILE A 42 -0.65 12.19 -7.66
CA ILE A 42 0.66 11.63 -7.32
C ILE A 42 1.78 12.66 -7.51
N ALA A 43 1.70 13.49 -8.55
CA ALA A 43 2.70 14.54 -8.82
C ALA A 43 2.72 15.67 -7.76
N LEU A 44 1.75 15.72 -6.86
CA LEU A 44 1.76 16.61 -5.69
C LEU A 44 2.55 16.05 -4.50
N MET A 45 2.94 14.78 -4.56
CA MET A 45 3.75 14.18 -3.50
C MET A 45 5.20 14.68 -3.61
N PRO A 46 5.89 14.87 -2.47
CA PRO A 46 7.33 15.17 -2.49
C PRO A 46 8.10 14.06 -3.22
N GLU A 47 9.19 14.45 -3.87
CA GLU A 47 10.10 13.46 -4.47
C GLU A 47 10.76 12.60 -3.39
N TYR A 48 11.13 11.37 -3.76
CA TYR A 48 11.74 10.40 -2.84
C TYR A 48 12.98 10.99 -2.13
N ASP A 49 13.86 11.64 -2.88
CA ASP A 49 15.09 12.22 -2.35
C ASP A 49 14.83 13.36 -1.35
N GLU A 50 13.76 14.13 -1.53
CA GLU A 50 13.35 15.18 -0.59
C GLU A 50 12.87 14.57 0.74
N ILE A 51 12.11 13.48 0.66
CA ILE A 51 11.65 12.75 1.86
C ILE A 51 12.84 12.15 2.60
N CYS A 52 13.76 11.49 1.89
CA CYS A 52 14.97 10.91 2.47
C CYS A 52 15.84 11.98 3.14
N ALA A 53 16.05 13.13 2.49
CA ALA A 53 16.82 14.24 3.06
C ALA A 53 16.21 14.75 4.37
N ALA A 54 14.89 14.93 4.40
CA ALA A 54 14.18 15.34 5.62
C ALA A 54 14.29 14.29 6.74
N MET A 55 14.20 13.00 6.41
CA MET A 55 14.35 11.92 7.39
C MET A 55 15.77 11.88 7.96
N VAL A 56 16.82 12.05 7.13
CA VAL A 56 18.21 12.14 7.58
C VAL A 56 18.41 13.32 8.53
N GLU A 57 17.87 14.49 8.18
CA GLU A 57 17.96 15.68 9.02
C GLU A 57 17.31 15.50 10.40
N LEU A 58 16.23 14.73 10.45
CA LEU A 58 15.54 14.38 11.70
C LEU A 58 16.18 13.20 12.46
N GLY A 59 17.23 12.57 11.91
CA GLY A 59 17.82 11.37 12.49
C GLY A 59 16.89 10.15 12.46
N ALA A 60 15.93 10.11 11.53
CA ALA A 60 15.01 9.02 11.38
C ALA A 60 15.62 7.89 10.51
N PRO A 61 15.26 6.61 10.77
CA PRO A 61 15.72 5.49 9.95
C PRO A 61 15.18 5.60 8.52
N LEU A 62 16.02 5.23 7.54
CA LEU A 62 15.63 5.20 6.13
C LEU A 62 15.23 3.81 5.64
N THR A 63 15.68 2.77 6.33
CA THR A 63 15.44 1.39 5.93
C THR A 63 14.77 0.59 7.04
N PRO A 64 14.02 -0.47 6.70
CA PRO A 64 13.46 -1.39 7.67
C PRO A 64 14.54 -2.04 8.55
N ALA A 65 15.72 -2.34 7.99
CA ALA A 65 16.84 -2.93 8.70
C ALA A 65 17.35 -2.03 9.85
N GLU A 66 17.38 -0.71 9.65
CA GLU A 66 17.71 0.26 10.70
C GLU A 66 16.68 0.26 11.85
N CYS A 67 15.43 -0.15 11.55
CA CYS A 67 14.39 -0.37 12.56
C CYS A 67 14.44 -1.78 13.19
N GLY A 68 15.39 -2.64 12.80
CA GLY A 68 15.46 -4.03 13.24
C GLY A 68 14.39 -4.95 12.63
N VAL A 69 13.82 -4.55 11.48
CA VAL A 69 12.79 -5.33 10.76
C VAL A 69 13.46 -6.12 9.64
N GLY A 70 13.31 -7.46 9.68
CA GLY A 70 13.86 -8.33 8.65
C GLY A 70 13.00 -8.38 7.39
N ASP A 71 13.62 -8.75 6.26
CA ASP A 71 13.03 -8.73 4.91
C ASP A 71 11.74 -9.55 4.79
N ASP A 72 11.68 -10.74 5.44
CA ASP A 72 10.47 -11.57 5.41
C ASP A 72 9.27 -10.84 6.03
N LEU A 73 9.49 -10.10 7.12
CA LEU A 73 8.45 -9.32 7.78
C LEU A 73 8.08 -8.08 6.95
N VAL A 74 9.06 -7.46 6.29
CA VAL A 74 8.83 -6.34 5.37
C VAL A 74 7.92 -6.79 4.23
N ASN A 75 8.28 -7.86 3.53
CA ASN A 75 7.50 -8.40 2.42
C ASN A 75 6.07 -8.74 2.85
N LEU A 76 5.92 -9.45 3.97
CA LEU A 76 4.60 -9.79 4.50
C LEU A 76 3.78 -8.53 4.84
N SER A 77 4.40 -7.54 5.47
CA SER A 77 3.75 -6.28 5.85
C SER A 77 3.28 -5.49 4.63
N MET A 78 4.07 -5.45 3.57
CA MET A 78 3.71 -4.74 2.33
C MET A 78 2.47 -5.35 1.66
N HIS A 79 2.38 -6.68 1.59
CA HIS A 79 1.18 -7.35 1.07
C HIS A 79 -0.06 -7.11 1.94
N CYS A 80 0.11 -7.04 3.25
CA CYS A 80 -0.99 -6.91 4.21
C CYS A 80 -1.38 -5.45 4.52
N ALA A 81 -0.52 -4.47 4.24
CA ALA A 81 -0.71 -3.07 4.64
C ALA A 81 -2.02 -2.46 4.08
N LYS A 82 -2.44 -2.90 2.89
CA LYS A 82 -3.68 -2.44 2.24
C LYS A 82 -4.95 -2.75 3.04
N ASP A 83 -4.92 -3.81 3.87
CA ASP A 83 -6.08 -4.32 4.60
C ASP A 83 -6.15 -3.80 6.04
N TYR A 84 -5.10 -3.13 6.53
CA TYR A 84 -5.01 -2.66 7.91
C TYR A 84 -6.05 -1.56 8.23
N ARG A 85 -6.44 -0.78 7.22
CA ARG A 85 -7.45 0.28 7.33
C ARG A 85 -8.42 0.24 6.15
N THR A 86 -9.63 0.75 6.35
CA THR A 86 -10.65 0.85 5.30
C THR A 86 -10.36 1.90 4.25
N ARG A 87 -9.33 2.75 4.45
CA ARG A 87 -8.97 3.81 3.50
C ARG A 87 -8.49 3.23 2.18
N TYR A 88 -8.98 3.81 1.09
CA TYR A 88 -8.52 3.47 -0.24
C TYR A 88 -7.11 4.02 -0.47
N THR A 89 -6.16 3.15 -0.74
CA THR A 89 -4.74 3.47 -0.93
C THR A 89 -4.28 3.03 -2.32
N LEU A 90 -3.08 3.48 -2.71
CA LEU A 90 -2.45 3.01 -3.95
C LEU A 90 -2.28 1.47 -3.96
N PHE A 91 -1.96 0.88 -2.81
CA PHE A 91 -1.84 -0.59 -2.70
C PHE A 91 -3.17 -1.31 -2.91
N LYS A 92 -4.29 -0.76 -2.44
CA LYS A 92 -5.62 -1.30 -2.77
C LYS A 92 -5.91 -1.20 -4.27
N LEU A 93 -5.57 -0.08 -4.90
CA LEU A 93 -5.74 0.07 -6.36
C LEU A 93 -4.88 -0.95 -7.13
N LEU A 94 -3.61 -1.12 -6.76
CA LEU A 94 -2.72 -2.10 -7.39
C LEU A 94 -3.23 -3.54 -7.21
N ASP A 95 -3.73 -3.87 -6.02
CA ASP A 95 -4.30 -5.19 -5.71
C ASP A 95 -5.57 -5.45 -6.53
N GLU A 96 -6.50 -4.50 -6.58
CA GLU A 96 -7.72 -4.58 -7.40
C GLU A 96 -7.42 -4.76 -8.90
N CYS A 97 -6.32 -4.18 -9.38
CA CYS A 97 -5.83 -4.34 -10.75
C CYS A 97 -5.01 -5.62 -10.97
N GLY A 98 -4.74 -6.42 -9.94
CA GLY A 98 -3.87 -7.60 -10.01
C GLY A 98 -2.39 -7.26 -10.25
N LEU A 99 -1.95 -6.07 -9.88
CA LEU A 99 -0.60 -5.55 -10.12
C LEU A 99 0.29 -5.48 -8.87
N LEU A 100 -0.28 -5.72 -7.67
CA LEU A 100 0.45 -5.53 -6.42
C LEU A 100 1.68 -6.45 -6.31
N ASP A 101 1.51 -7.75 -6.56
CA ASP A 101 2.62 -8.72 -6.48
C ASP A 101 3.74 -8.37 -7.46
N LYS A 102 3.37 -8.03 -8.70
CA LYS A 102 4.35 -7.59 -9.70
C LYS A 102 5.07 -6.33 -9.25
N TYR A 103 4.36 -5.34 -8.72
CA TYR A 103 4.93 -4.10 -8.24
C TYR A 103 5.94 -4.35 -7.11
N LEU A 104 5.58 -5.17 -6.11
CA LEU A 104 6.47 -5.49 -4.98
C LEU A 104 7.69 -6.33 -5.40
N THR A 105 7.57 -7.10 -6.47
CA THR A 105 8.69 -7.85 -7.07
C THR A 105 9.65 -6.93 -7.82
N ASP A 106 9.10 -6.00 -8.63
CA ASP A 106 9.90 -5.09 -9.45
C ASP A 106 10.57 -3.97 -8.62
N TYR A 107 9.99 -3.63 -7.47
CA TYR A 107 10.45 -2.57 -6.55
C TYR A 107 10.56 -3.10 -5.11
N PRO A 108 11.51 -3.98 -4.84
CA PRO A 108 11.70 -4.52 -3.49
C PRO A 108 12.10 -3.40 -2.53
N ILE A 109 11.51 -3.44 -1.34
CA ILE A 109 11.85 -2.51 -0.26
C ILE A 109 12.94 -3.16 0.58
N GLY A 110 14.13 -2.65 0.47
CA GLY A 110 15.30 -3.14 1.20
C GLY A 110 16.46 -2.17 1.12
#